data_acc31e412e4bc7ba66d72861cc4ff1bb
#
_entry.id   acc31e412e4bc7ba66d72861cc4ff1bb
#
_cell.length_a   1.000
_cell.length_b   1.000
_cell.length_c   1.000
_cell.angle_alpha   90.00
_cell.angle_beta   90.00
_cell.angle_gamma   90.00
#
_symmetry.space_group_name_H-M   'P 1'
#
loop_
_entity.id
_entity.type
_entity.pdbx_description
1 polymer ?
#
loop_
_entity_poly.entity_id
_entity_poly.type
_entity_poly.pdbx_seq_one_letter_code
_entity_poly.pdbx_strand_id
1 'polypeptide(L)'
;MFDGNRADVSTLEVILRTVQRKYGKARRVWIFDRGVVSEENLATVRKHGGQYLVGTARRKLKQFEAQLLKDDFEKIRPDVEVKQIPIPGGEETYILCRTTGRKEKEKAIRSRFVDKIERALGGLEKRIAEGKLKDRFKMERTLGRHPRLPPTGGGSL
;
A
#
# COMPACT_ATOMS: atom_id res chain seq x y z
N MET A 1 -1.96 28.73 -11.67
CA MET A 1 -2.98 27.74 -11.91
C MET A 1 -2.48 26.82 -13.01
N PHE A 2 -2.36 25.54 -12.80
CA PHE A 2 -1.90 24.60 -13.84
C PHE A 2 -3.13 24.06 -14.54
N ASP A 3 -3.11 24.06 -15.89
CA ASP A 3 -4.17 23.45 -16.68
C ASP A 3 -4.21 21.95 -16.42
N GLY A 4 -5.34 21.44 -15.97
CA GLY A 4 -5.52 20.06 -15.49
C GLY A 4 -5.38 18.94 -16.53
N ASN A 5 -4.89 19.27 -17.73
CA ASN A 5 -4.75 18.34 -18.85
C ASN A 5 -3.31 18.25 -19.43
N ARG A 6 -2.29 18.63 -18.65
CA ARG A 6 -0.89 18.45 -19.05
C ARG A 6 -0.36 17.10 -18.57
N ALA A 7 0.41 16.45 -19.43
CA ALA A 7 1.12 15.21 -19.08
C ALA A 7 2.01 15.43 -17.84
N ASP A 8 1.90 14.56 -16.85
CA ASP A 8 2.57 14.68 -15.54
C ASP A 8 4.10 14.93 -15.63
N VAL A 9 4.76 14.36 -16.63
CA VAL A 9 6.21 14.50 -16.85
C VAL A 9 6.61 15.96 -17.16
N SER A 10 5.89 16.61 -18.06
CA SER A 10 6.18 18.00 -18.45
C SER A 10 5.91 18.99 -17.30
N THR A 11 4.94 18.67 -16.46
CA THR A 11 4.58 19.47 -15.30
C THR A 11 5.65 19.38 -14.22
N LEU A 12 6.21 18.20 -13.96
CA LEU A 12 7.27 18.01 -12.97
C LEU A 12 8.54 18.80 -13.33
N GLU A 13 8.98 18.73 -14.58
CA GLU A 13 10.18 19.46 -15.01
C GLU A 13 10.02 20.97 -14.85
N VAL A 14 8.84 21.52 -15.18
CA VAL A 14 8.53 22.96 -14.97
C VAL A 14 8.58 23.31 -13.49
N ILE A 15 8.03 22.47 -12.61
CA ILE A 15 8.07 22.69 -11.15
C ILE A 15 9.52 22.68 -10.65
N LEU A 16 10.32 21.68 -11.04
CA LEU A 16 11.73 21.57 -10.65
C LEU A 16 12.52 22.82 -11.06
N ARG A 17 12.40 23.24 -12.32
CA ARG A 17 13.06 24.46 -12.82
C ARG A 17 12.59 25.72 -12.10
N THR A 18 11.29 25.84 -11.83
CA THR A 18 10.73 27.00 -11.13
C THR A 18 11.26 27.09 -9.70
N VAL A 19 11.29 25.96 -8.98
CA VAL A 19 11.83 25.90 -7.62
C VAL A 19 13.33 26.18 -7.60
N GLN A 20 14.10 25.63 -8.54
CA GLN A 20 15.54 25.92 -8.65
C GLN A 20 15.82 27.38 -8.97
N ARG A 21 15.02 27.98 -9.84
CA ARG A 21 15.15 29.43 -10.17
C ARG A 21 14.85 30.31 -8.97
N LYS A 22 13.79 29.99 -8.20
CA LYS A 22 13.33 30.80 -7.08
C LYS A 22 14.20 30.67 -5.82
N TYR A 23 14.69 29.45 -5.55
CA TYR A 23 15.36 29.13 -4.30
C TYR A 23 16.80 28.62 -4.47
N GLY A 24 17.35 28.70 -5.68
CA GLY A 24 18.71 28.25 -6.01
C GLY A 24 18.83 26.71 -6.10
N LYS A 25 20.04 26.25 -6.46
CA LYS A 25 20.40 24.82 -6.46
C LYS A 25 20.77 24.41 -5.03
N ALA A 26 19.83 23.84 -4.28
CA ALA A 26 20.11 23.24 -2.98
C ALA A 26 19.88 21.74 -3.04
N ARG A 27 20.56 20.97 -2.19
CA ARG A 27 20.25 19.56 -1.97
C ARG A 27 18.85 19.46 -1.35
N ARG A 28 17.87 19.11 -2.16
CA ARG A 28 16.47 18.95 -1.73
C ARG A 28 16.05 17.53 -1.84
N VAL A 29 15.26 17.07 -0.85
CA VAL A 29 14.53 15.80 -0.92
C VAL A 29 13.12 16.12 -1.40
N TRP A 30 12.76 15.57 -2.55
CA TRP A 30 11.43 15.68 -3.14
C TRP A 30 10.54 14.58 -2.61
N ILE A 31 9.40 14.94 -2.07
CA ILE A 31 8.43 13.95 -1.55
C ILE A 31 7.25 13.93 -2.51
N PHE A 32 6.98 12.75 -3.07
CA PHE A 32 5.89 12.54 -4.01
C PHE A 32 4.92 11.49 -3.50
N ASP A 33 3.64 11.72 -3.77
CA ASP A 33 2.66 10.64 -3.64
C ASP A 33 2.85 9.65 -4.81
N ARG A 34 2.49 8.39 -4.56
CA ARG A 34 2.63 7.28 -5.51
C ARG A 34 1.93 7.50 -6.86
N GLY A 35 0.94 8.41 -6.94
CA GLY A 35 0.23 8.74 -8.17
C GLY A 35 1.07 9.46 -9.22
N VAL A 36 2.16 10.13 -8.80
CA VAL A 36 3.03 10.94 -9.67
C VAL A 36 4.29 10.16 -10.09
N VAL A 37 4.46 8.93 -9.59
CA VAL A 37 5.70 8.17 -9.73
C VAL A 37 5.72 7.36 -11.01
N SER A 38 6.31 7.94 -12.06
CA SER A 38 6.82 7.19 -13.22
C SER A 38 8.36 7.15 -13.18
N GLU A 39 8.97 6.17 -13.83
CA GLU A 39 10.43 6.08 -13.92
C GLU A 39 11.03 7.31 -14.62
N GLU A 40 10.32 7.86 -15.62
CA GLU A 40 10.70 9.12 -16.29
C GLU A 40 10.72 10.30 -15.32
N ASN A 41 9.74 10.40 -14.43
CA ASN A 41 9.70 11.45 -13.42
C ASN A 41 10.87 11.32 -12.43
N LEU A 42 11.18 10.11 -11.98
CA LEU A 42 12.33 9.86 -11.10
C LEU A 42 13.66 10.15 -11.79
N ALA A 43 13.81 9.76 -13.05
CA ALA A 43 14.98 10.08 -13.86
C ALA A 43 15.14 11.60 -14.02
N THR A 44 14.04 12.33 -14.21
CA THR A 44 14.05 13.80 -14.29
C THR A 44 14.54 14.43 -12.97
N VAL A 45 14.07 13.95 -11.81
CA VAL A 45 14.53 14.42 -10.50
C VAL A 45 16.02 14.16 -10.32
N ARG A 46 16.50 12.94 -10.66
CA ARG A 46 17.93 12.57 -10.61
C ARG A 46 18.78 13.48 -11.50
N LYS A 47 18.34 13.73 -12.74
CA LYS A 47 19.01 14.63 -13.70
C LYS A 47 19.18 16.07 -13.15
N HIS A 48 18.24 16.51 -12.34
CA HIS A 48 18.31 17.81 -11.66
C HIS A 48 19.10 17.79 -10.33
N GLY A 49 19.76 16.67 -10.00
CA GLY A 49 20.55 16.50 -8.77
C GLY A 49 19.70 16.46 -7.50
N GLY A 50 18.43 16.16 -7.61
CA GLY A 50 17.49 16.02 -6.49
C GLY A 50 17.49 14.62 -5.92
N GLN A 51 17.32 14.51 -4.61
CA GLN A 51 16.95 13.28 -3.93
C GLN A 51 15.43 13.18 -3.86
N TYR A 52 14.89 11.99 -3.71
CA TYR A 52 13.44 11.80 -3.62
C TYR A 52 13.04 10.71 -2.63
N LEU A 53 11.84 10.89 -2.09
CA LEU A 53 11.11 9.89 -1.32
C LEU A 53 9.73 9.72 -1.93
N VAL A 54 9.40 8.49 -2.32
CA VAL A 54 8.15 8.19 -3.03
C VAL A 54 7.45 6.98 -2.45
N GLY A 55 6.13 7.05 -2.39
CA GLY A 55 5.31 5.90 -2.02
C GLY A 55 5.32 4.85 -3.13
N THR A 56 5.66 3.60 -2.83
CA THR A 56 5.63 2.50 -3.79
C THR A 56 4.29 1.76 -3.81
N ALA A 57 3.96 1.15 -4.95
CA ALA A 57 2.73 0.37 -5.09
C ALA A 57 2.75 -0.87 -4.18
N ARG A 58 1.62 -1.18 -3.54
CA ARG A 58 1.46 -2.34 -2.63
C ARG A 58 1.88 -3.68 -3.25
N ARG A 59 1.71 -3.84 -4.57
CA ARG A 59 2.13 -5.07 -5.28
C ARG A 59 3.62 -5.39 -5.12
N LYS A 60 4.45 -4.36 -4.94
CA LYS A 60 5.89 -4.52 -4.70
C LYS A 60 6.22 -5.02 -3.28
N LEU A 61 5.27 -4.97 -2.35
CA LEU A 61 5.50 -5.39 -0.97
C LEU A 61 5.78 -6.90 -0.85
N LYS A 62 5.21 -7.72 -1.74
CA LYS A 62 5.44 -9.17 -1.76
C LYS A 62 6.92 -9.57 -1.83
N GLN A 63 7.72 -8.83 -2.58
CA GLN A 63 9.16 -9.11 -2.70
C GLN A 63 9.93 -8.92 -1.38
N PHE A 64 9.32 -8.25 -0.39
CA PHE A 64 9.92 -7.95 0.91
C PHE A 64 9.33 -8.77 2.06
N GLU A 65 8.50 -9.81 1.78
CA GLU A 65 7.86 -10.61 2.84
C GLU A 65 8.89 -11.18 3.83
N ALA A 66 9.98 -11.77 3.33
CA ALA A 66 11.05 -12.29 4.17
C ALA A 66 11.75 -11.21 5.02
N GLN A 67 11.80 -9.98 4.52
CA GLN A 67 12.39 -8.85 5.24
C GLN A 67 11.43 -8.28 6.28
N LEU A 68 10.13 -8.33 6.00
CA LEU A 68 9.09 -7.87 6.92
C LEU A 68 8.97 -8.76 8.15
N LEU A 69 9.33 -10.05 8.04
CA LEU A 69 9.29 -11.02 9.14
C LEU A 69 10.49 -10.89 10.10
N LYS A 70 11.56 -10.23 9.68
CA LYS A 70 12.73 -10.00 10.55
C LYS A 70 12.43 -8.88 11.54
N ASP A 71 12.97 -9.01 12.75
CA ASP A 71 12.79 -8.04 13.84
C ASP A 71 13.97 -7.05 13.95
N ASP A 72 14.44 -6.57 12.80
CA ASP A 72 15.56 -5.64 12.64
C ASP A 72 15.08 -4.26 12.16
N PHE A 73 13.92 -3.83 12.62
CA PHE A 73 13.37 -2.50 12.35
C PHE A 73 13.84 -1.50 13.39
N GLU A 74 14.26 -0.34 12.92
CA GLU A 74 14.62 0.80 13.77
C GLU A 74 13.35 1.60 14.13
N LYS A 75 13.15 1.83 15.41
CA LYS A 75 12.04 2.64 15.91
C LYS A 75 12.40 4.13 15.85
N ILE A 76 11.78 4.85 14.94
CA ILE A 76 12.00 6.30 14.75
C ILE A 76 10.97 7.17 15.49
N ARG A 77 9.80 6.60 15.81
CA ARG A 77 8.74 7.21 16.63
C ARG A 77 8.02 6.14 17.44
N PRO A 78 7.25 6.51 18.47
CA PRO A 78 6.51 5.55 19.30
C PRO A 78 5.63 4.59 18.48
N ASP A 79 5.08 5.06 17.36
CA ASP A 79 4.14 4.37 16.49
C ASP A 79 4.72 3.99 15.13
N VAL A 80 6.01 4.31 14.85
CA VAL A 80 6.63 4.11 13.54
C VAL A 80 7.99 3.43 13.65
N GLU A 81 8.11 2.30 12.97
CA GLU A 81 9.35 1.55 12.79
C GLU A 81 9.71 1.52 11.31
N VAL A 82 10.99 1.64 11.00
CA VAL A 82 11.50 1.63 9.62
C VAL A 82 12.65 0.67 9.46
N LYS A 83 12.81 0.17 8.24
CA LYS A 83 13.94 -0.64 7.82
C LYS A 83 14.37 -0.23 6.43
N GLN A 84 15.66 0.02 6.26
CA GLN A 84 16.25 0.33 4.97
C GLN A 84 16.71 -0.94 4.26
N ILE A 85 16.37 -1.07 2.99
CA ILE A 85 16.78 -2.18 2.13
C ILE A 85 17.40 -1.60 0.87
N PRO A 86 18.74 -1.64 0.73
CA PRO A 86 19.40 -1.19 -0.48
C PRO A 86 19.04 -2.11 -1.65
N ILE A 87 18.89 -1.52 -2.84
CA ILE A 87 18.68 -2.28 -4.08
C ILE A 87 20.03 -2.75 -4.60
N PRO A 88 20.23 -4.05 -4.77
CA PRO A 88 21.49 -4.57 -5.33
C PRO A 88 21.76 -3.97 -6.72
N GLY A 89 22.93 -3.35 -6.90
CA GLY A 89 23.35 -2.72 -8.15
C GLY A 89 22.69 -1.38 -8.47
N GLY A 90 21.91 -0.79 -7.55
CA GLY A 90 21.27 0.51 -7.70
C GLY A 90 21.70 1.50 -6.63
N GLU A 91 21.47 2.78 -6.91
CA GLU A 91 21.69 3.88 -5.94
C GLU A 91 20.46 4.08 -5.03
N GLU A 92 19.39 3.34 -5.27
CA GLU A 92 18.11 3.49 -4.58
C GLU A 92 18.03 2.58 -3.37
N THR A 93 17.26 3.03 -2.37
CA THR A 93 16.99 2.28 -1.15
C THR A 93 15.50 2.23 -0.90
N TYR A 94 14.96 1.05 -0.65
CA TYR A 94 13.59 0.93 -0.16
C TYR A 94 13.55 1.17 1.34
N ILE A 95 12.56 1.93 1.78
CA ILE A 95 12.26 2.13 3.19
C ILE A 95 10.96 1.38 3.50
N LEU A 96 11.07 0.27 4.22
CA LEU A 96 9.92 -0.43 4.76
C LEU A 96 9.48 0.29 6.03
N CYS A 97 8.18 0.56 6.12
CA CYS A 97 7.61 1.27 7.25
C CYS A 97 6.49 0.43 7.89
N ARG A 98 6.59 0.20 9.20
CA ARG A 98 5.54 -0.38 10.03
C ARG A 98 4.93 0.72 10.90
N THR A 99 3.59 0.76 10.97
CA THR A 99 2.89 1.68 11.87
C THR A 99 1.87 0.93 12.70
N THR A 100 1.82 1.20 14.00
CA THR A 100 0.87 0.55 14.95
C THR A 100 -0.57 0.84 14.56
N GLY A 101 -0.91 2.07 14.24
CA GLY A 101 -2.27 2.45 13.85
C GLY A 101 -2.76 1.76 12.57
N ARG A 102 -1.86 1.43 11.64
CA ARG A 102 -2.21 0.65 10.46
C ARG A 102 -2.44 -0.82 10.81
N LYS A 103 -1.62 -1.39 11.69
CA LYS A 103 -1.78 -2.76 12.20
C LYS A 103 -3.12 -2.95 12.90
N GLU A 104 -3.51 -2.00 13.74
CA GLU A 104 -4.81 -1.99 14.43
C GLU A 104 -5.98 -1.85 13.46
N LYS A 105 -5.86 -0.94 12.48
CA LYS A 105 -6.88 -0.76 11.44
C LYS A 105 -7.07 -2.02 10.60
N GLU A 106 -6.00 -2.69 10.21
CA GLU A 106 -6.06 -3.95 9.46
C GLU A 106 -6.67 -5.08 10.29
N LYS A 107 -6.34 -5.17 11.59
CA LYS A 107 -6.97 -6.09 12.54
C LYS A 107 -8.48 -5.83 12.65
N ALA A 108 -8.89 -4.58 12.83
CA ALA A 108 -10.30 -4.22 12.94
C ALA A 108 -11.09 -4.51 11.65
N ILE A 109 -10.50 -4.29 10.48
CA ILE A 109 -11.12 -4.65 9.19
C ILE A 109 -11.28 -6.17 9.10
N ARG A 110 -10.26 -6.93 9.48
CA ARG A 110 -10.30 -8.40 9.46
C ARG A 110 -11.36 -8.94 10.42
N SER A 111 -11.42 -8.43 11.65
CA SER A 111 -12.43 -8.83 12.63
C SER A 111 -13.84 -8.62 12.09
N ARG A 112 -14.16 -7.41 11.61
CA ARG A 112 -15.47 -7.12 11.00
C ARG A 112 -15.83 -8.05 9.85
N PHE A 113 -14.82 -8.50 9.10
CA PHE A 113 -15.03 -9.40 7.98
C PHE A 113 -15.33 -10.82 8.46
N VAL A 114 -14.61 -11.30 9.48
CA VAL A 114 -14.87 -12.59 10.14
C VAL A 114 -16.28 -12.59 10.73
N ASP A 115 -16.66 -11.59 11.51
CA ASP A 115 -17.99 -11.44 12.09
C ASP A 115 -19.11 -11.46 11.04
N LYS A 116 -18.83 -10.88 9.86
CA LYS A 116 -19.78 -10.89 8.75
C LYS A 116 -19.96 -12.29 8.15
N ILE A 117 -18.86 -13.05 8.02
CA ILE A 117 -18.89 -14.42 7.53
C ILE A 117 -19.62 -15.32 8.54
N GLU A 118 -19.28 -15.24 9.82
CA GLU A 118 -19.91 -16.03 10.88
C GLU A 118 -21.41 -15.78 10.96
N ARG A 119 -21.85 -14.54 10.91
CA ARG A 119 -23.29 -14.21 10.85
C ARG A 119 -23.97 -14.79 9.61
N ALA A 120 -23.31 -14.78 8.47
CA ALA A 120 -23.84 -15.33 7.24
C ALA A 120 -23.94 -16.86 7.30
N LEU A 121 -22.92 -17.54 7.88
CA LEU A 121 -22.93 -18.98 8.10
C LEU A 121 -24.02 -19.38 9.09
N GLY A 122 -24.12 -18.71 10.25
CA GLY A 122 -25.16 -18.96 11.22
C GLY A 122 -26.58 -18.76 10.65
N GLY A 123 -26.77 -17.76 9.79
CA GLY A 123 -28.03 -17.58 9.05
C GLY A 123 -28.33 -18.71 8.06
N LEU A 124 -27.30 -19.29 7.44
CA LEU A 124 -27.44 -20.47 6.56
C LEU A 124 -27.78 -21.73 7.36
N GLU A 125 -27.07 -21.97 8.46
CA GLU A 125 -27.32 -23.14 9.35
C GLU A 125 -28.76 -23.10 9.88
N LYS A 126 -29.24 -21.94 10.33
CA LYS A 126 -30.62 -21.77 10.78
C LYS A 126 -31.63 -22.09 9.68
N ARG A 127 -31.41 -21.65 8.44
CA ARG A 127 -32.29 -21.94 7.30
C ARG A 127 -32.28 -23.39 6.90
N ILE A 128 -31.16 -24.08 7.07
CA ILE A 128 -31.04 -25.54 6.84
C ILE A 128 -31.81 -26.28 7.92
N ALA A 129 -31.62 -25.94 9.20
CA ALA A 129 -32.31 -26.53 10.33
C ALA A 129 -33.83 -26.35 10.24
N GLU A 130 -34.30 -25.18 9.79
CA GLU A 130 -35.71 -24.91 9.56
C GLU A 130 -36.29 -25.56 8.29
N GLY A 131 -35.46 -26.34 7.56
CA GLY A 131 -35.91 -27.04 6.34
C GLY A 131 -36.19 -26.10 5.15
N LYS A 132 -35.86 -24.81 5.26
CA LYS A 132 -36.04 -23.79 4.22
C LYS A 132 -35.00 -23.87 3.11
N LEU A 133 -33.89 -24.59 3.34
CA LEU A 133 -32.82 -24.75 2.38
C LEU A 133 -32.39 -26.22 2.33
N LYS A 134 -33.04 -27.00 1.47
CA LYS A 134 -32.82 -28.45 1.32
C LYS A 134 -31.93 -28.79 0.12
N ASP A 135 -31.78 -27.85 -0.82
CA ASP A 135 -31.09 -28.07 -2.08
C ASP A 135 -29.60 -27.72 -1.95
N ARG A 136 -28.73 -28.70 -2.16
CA ARG A 136 -27.26 -28.53 -2.10
C ARG A 136 -26.76 -27.45 -3.07
N PHE A 137 -27.30 -27.40 -4.27
CA PHE A 137 -26.93 -26.39 -5.28
C PHE A 137 -27.25 -24.99 -4.83
N LYS A 138 -28.39 -24.79 -4.17
CA LYS A 138 -28.75 -23.48 -3.59
C LYS A 138 -27.87 -23.11 -2.42
N MET A 139 -27.41 -24.08 -1.62
CA MET A 139 -26.44 -23.86 -0.54
C MET A 139 -25.10 -23.38 -1.10
N GLU A 140 -24.54 -24.08 -2.07
CA GLU A 140 -23.26 -23.75 -2.70
C GLU A 140 -23.32 -22.36 -3.39
N ARG A 141 -24.40 -22.05 -4.10
CA ARG A 141 -24.61 -20.76 -4.73
C ARG A 141 -24.74 -19.60 -3.72
N THR A 142 -25.30 -19.88 -2.56
CA THR A 142 -25.43 -18.90 -1.48
C THR A 142 -24.07 -18.64 -0.81
N LEU A 143 -23.28 -19.68 -0.57
CA LEU A 143 -21.92 -19.59 -0.08
C LEU A 143 -21.00 -18.84 -1.06
N GLY A 144 -21.12 -19.11 -2.36
CA GLY A 144 -20.31 -18.47 -3.39
C GLY A 144 -20.61 -16.96 -3.60
N ARG A 145 -21.75 -16.48 -3.12
CA ARG A 145 -22.11 -15.03 -3.16
C ARG A 145 -21.53 -14.21 -2.00
N HIS A 146 -20.98 -14.87 -0.97
CA HIS A 146 -20.34 -14.13 0.11
C HIS A 146 -19.00 -13.56 -0.37
N PRO A 147 -18.66 -12.35 0.05
CA PRO A 147 -17.43 -11.72 -0.35
C PRO A 147 -16.25 -12.59 0.07
N ARG A 148 -15.39 -12.91 -0.90
CA ARG A 148 -14.13 -13.59 -0.60
C ARG A 148 -13.31 -12.73 0.35
N LEU A 149 -12.63 -13.33 1.29
CA LEU A 149 -11.64 -12.63 2.11
C LEU A 149 -10.73 -11.82 1.17
N PRO A 150 -10.51 -10.53 1.46
CA PRO A 150 -9.48 -9.81 0.75
C PRO A 150 -8.19 -10.63 0.86
N PRO A 151 -7.38 -10.70 -0.22
CA PRO A 151 -6.13 -11.42 -0.15
C PRO A 151 -5.41 -10.93 1.11
N THR A 152 -5.07 -11.85 1.96
CA THR A 152 -4.24 -11.59 3.13
C THR A 152 -2.98 -10.96 2.57
N GLY A 153 -2.91 -9.64 2.63
CA GLY A 153 -1.62 -8.99 2.47
C GLY A 153 -0.76 -9.66 3.52
N GLY A 154 0.18 -10.51 3.07
CA GLY A 154 1.09 -11.23 3.93
C GLY A 154 1.67 -10.26 4.95
N GLY A 155 1.32 -10.45 6.18
CA GLY A 155 1.59 -9.53 7.25
C GLY A 155 0.81 -9.97 8.47
N SER A 156 0.81 -11.26 8.70
CA SER A 156 0.60 -11.80 10.04
C SER A 156 1.96 -11.89 10.69
N LEU A 157 2.04 -11.21 11.75
CA LEU A 157 2.87 -11.24 12.94
C LEU A 157 3.58 -9.96 13.16
#